data_d4cf8c8bc39a90b8f307f5e2536a19ab
#
_entry.id   d4cf8c8bc39a90b8f307f5e2536a19ab
#
_cell.length_a   1.000
_cell.length_b   1.000
_cell.length_c   1.000
_cell.angle_alpha   90.00
_cell.angle_beta   90.00
_cell.angle_gamma   90.00
#
_symmetry.space_group_name_H-M   'P 1'
#
loop_
_entity.id
_entity.type
_entity.pdbx_description
1 polymer ?
#
loop_
_entity_poly.entity_id
_entity_poly.type
_entity_poly.pdbx_seq_one_letter_code
_entity_poly.pdbx_strand_id
1 'polypeptide(L)'
;MGYGEDGFTPSEFDVTEALRNGNGNAADSPEAEHTLTVACYEYSSASWLEDQDFWRLHGLFRTVELAAQPHTHVETVQLEADYTAADTAGTADTAELNAALTLRNPADAMTIESTLRDGDGNVVWESTQACNGEIALNSGKMTNIAPWSAESPTLYTLTVRVVGHDGAIIETVTQKIGFRTFRIENGIMTLNGKRIVFKARTATNSTRSAGVRSPARTCFPT
;
A
#
# COMPACT_ATOMS: atom_id res chain seq x y z
N MET A 1 2.91 -12.19 -21.56
CA MET A 1 2.36 -11.04 -20.86
C MET A 1 0.84 -11.20 -20.73
N GLY A 2 0.06 -10.21 -20.42
CA GLY A 2 -1.37 -10.35 -20.13
C GLY A 2 -2.21 -9.22 -20.73
N TYR A 3 -3.43 -9.13 -20.31
CA TYR A 3 -4.36 -8.04 -20.66
C TYR A 3 -5.17 -7.61 -19.45
N GLY A 4 -5.66 -6.37 -19.49
CA GLY A 4 -6.59 -5.81 -18.52
C GLY A 4 -7.79 -5.22 -19.24
N GLU A 5 -8.98 -5.37 -18.70
CA GLU A 5 -10.22 -4.85 -19.28
C GLU A 5 -10.69 -3.56 -18.61
N ASP A 6 -10.34 -3.35 -17.35
CA ASP A 6 -10.66 -2.14 -16.58
C ASP A 6 -9.61 -1.05 -16.86
N GLY A 7 -10.04 0.06 -17.42
CA GLY A 7 -9.18 1.20 -17.73
C GLY A 7 -8.75 2.02 -16.51
N PHE A 8 -9.37 1.85 -15.34
CA PHE A 8 -9.14 2.69 -14.16
C PHE A 8 -8.27 2.03 -13.11
N THR A 9 -8.26 0.70 -13.01
CA THR A 9 -7.38 -0.02 -12.08
C THR A 9 -6.02 -0.32 -12.70
N PRO A 10 -4.94 -0.34 -11.90
CA PRO A 10 -3.63 -0.75 -12.36
C PRO A 10 -3.63 -2.22 -12.81
N SER A 11 -2.94 -2.49 -13.92
CA SER A 11 -2.63 -3.86 -14.34
C SER A 11 -1.15 -4.12 -14.10
N GLU A 12 -0.83 -5.18 -13.38
CA GLU A 12 0.53 -5.58 -13.02
C GLU A 12 0.87 -6.91 -13.70
N PHE A 13 2.04 -6.99 -14.31
CA PHE A 13 2.51 -8.18 -15.02
C PHE A 13 3.94 -8.49 -14.63
N ASP A 14 4.22 -9.74 -14.26
CA ASP A 14 5.58 -10.22 -14.12
C ASP A 14 6.18 -10.43 -15.52
N VAL A 15 7.19 -9.63 -15.83
CA VAL A 15 7.91 -9.64 -17.12
C VAL A 15 9.31 -10.22 -16.99
N THR A 16 9.68 -10.77 -15.85
CA THR A 16 11.03 -11.26 -15.53
C THR A 16 11.53 -12.26 -16.56
N GLU A 17 10.73 -13.28 -16.90
CA GLU A 17 11.14 -14.26 -17.90
C GLU A 17 11.21 -13.69 -19.32
N ALA A 18 10.30 -12.77 -19.66
CA ALA A 18 10.33 -12.13 -20.98
C ALA A 18 11.59 -11.26 -21.15
N LEU A 19 12.04 -10.60 -20.10
CA LEU A 19 13.29 -9.83 -20.11
C LEU A 19 14.53 -10.75 -20.18
N ARG A 20 14.52 -11.87 -19.47
CA ARG A 20 15.63 -12.84 -19.48
C ARG A 20 15.74 -13.61 -20.80
N ASN A 21 14.62 -13.99 -21.41
CA ASN A 21 14.56 -14.83 -22.61
C ASN A 21 14.49 -14.00 -23.91
N GLY A 22 14.36 -12.69 -23.82
CA GLY A 22 14.29 -11.77 -24.96
C GLY A 22 15.64 -11.65 -25.67
N ASN A 23 15.75 -12.25 -26.85
CA ASN A 23 16.86 -12.11 -27.80
C ASN A 23 18.22 -12.74 -27.46
N GLY A 24 18.25 -14.00 -27.09
CA GLY A 24 19.31 -14.98 -27.37
C GLY A 24 20.77 -14.70 -27.04
N ASN A 25 21.21 -13.46 -26.92
CA ASN A 25 22.63 -13.11 -26.72
C ASN A 25 22.92 -11.90 -25.82
N ALA A 26 21.93 -11.25 -25.26
CA ALA A 26 22.17 -9.99 -24.51
C ALA A 26 21.30 -9.84 -23.23
N ALA A 27 20.60 -10.86 -22.80
CA ALA A 27 19.65 -10.77 -21.66
C ALA A 27 20.32 -10.35 -20.33
N ASP A 28 21.59 -10.62 -20.16
CA ASP A 28 22.35 -10.25 -18.95
C ASP A 28 23.22 -8.98 -19.12
N SER A 29 23.08 -8.26 -20.23
CA SER A 29 23.80 -7.00 -20.42
C SER A 29 23.02 -5.84 -19.80
N PRO A 30 23.63 -5.02 -18.93
CA PRO A 30 22.99 -3.82 -18.40
C PRO A 30 22.63 -2.78 -19.47
N GLU A 31 23.10 -2.96 -20.71
CA GLU A 31 22.84 -2.09 -21.87
C GLU A 31 21.80 -2.68 -22.83
N ALA A 32 21.15 -3.81 -22.49
CA ALA A 32 20.15 -4.43 -23.36
C ALA A 32 18.89 -3.55 -23.47
N GLU A 33 18.54 -3.18 -24.70
CA GLU A 33 17.29 -2.49 -24.96
C GLU A 33 16.14 -3.48 -25.09
N HIS A 34 15.06 -3.22 -24.36
CA HIS A 34 13.83 -3.97 -24.44
C HIS A 34 12.69 -3.09 -24.95
N THR A 35 11.84 -3.67 -25.79
CA THR A 35 10.67 -2.95 -26.32
C THR A 35 9.41 -3.48 -25.67
N LEU A 36 8.65 -2.59 -25.01
CA LEU A 36 7.30 -2.86 -24.51
C LEU A 36 6.29 -2.36 -25.53
N THR A 37 5.44 -3.26 -26.04
CA THR A 37 4.34 -2.92 -26.92
C THR A 37 3.02 -3.07 -26.15
N VAL A 38 2.24 -2.00 -26.09
CA VAL A 38 0.93 -1.98 -25.45
C VAL A 38 -0.12 -1.65 -26.49
N ALA A 39 -1.06 -2.58 -26.73
CA ALA A 39 -2.23 -2.34 -27.58
C ALA A 39 -3.38 -1.82 -26.73
N CYS A 40 -3.83 -0.61 -26.99
CA CYS A 40 -4.95 0.02 -26.29
C CYS A 40 -6.17 0.05 -27.20
N TYR A 41 -7.26 -0.55 -26.76
CA TYR A 41 -8.53 -0.55 -27.47
C TYR A 41 -9.46 0.49 -26.84
N GLU A 42 -10.26 1.16 -27.64
CA GLU A 42 -11.25 2.14 -27.19
C GLU A 42 -12.39 1.49 -26.39
N TYR A 43 -12.71 0.24 -26.72
CA TYR A 43 -13.78 -0.52 -26.09
C TYR A 43 -13.27 -1.88 -25.65
N SER A 44 -13.68 -2.28 -24.44
CA SER A 44 -13.49 -3.62 -23.87
C SER A 44 -14.83 -4.21 -23.44
N SER A 45 -14.86 -5.42 -22.95
CA SER A 45 -16.07 -6.01 -22.36
C SER A 45 -16.55 -5.24 -21.12
N ALA A 46 -15.60 -4.65 -20.36
CA ALA A 46 -15.90 -3.83 -19.19
C ALA A 46 -16.56 -2.48 -19.54
N SER A 47 -16.46 -2.03 -20.78
CA SER A 47 -17.01 -0.74 -21.24
C SER A 47 -18.52 -0.58 -21.01
N TRP A 48 -19.25 -1.69 -20.87
CA TRP A 48 -20.67 -1.68 -20.54
C TRP A 48 -20.98 -1.35 -19.08
N LEU A 49 -20.00 -1.47 -18.19
CA LEU A 49 -20.12 -1.23 -16.76
C LEU A 49 -19.38 0.02 -16.29
N GLU A 50 -18.47 0.51 -17.11
CA GLU A 50 -17.68 1.72 -16.86
C GLU A 50 -18.40 2.98 -17.36
N ASP A 51 -17.84 4.14 -17.10
CA ASP A 51 -18.25 5.46 -17.58
C ASP A 51 -19.60 5.98 -17.06
N GLN A 52 -20.13 5.49 -15.97
CA GLN A 52 -21.44 5.90 -15.46
C GLN A 52 -21.56 7.42 -15.31
N ASP A 53 -20.65 8.02 -14.50
CA ASP A 53 -20.57 9.46 -14.23
C ASP A 53 -19.20 10.05 -14.58
N PHE A 54 -18.37 9.29 -15.32
CA PHE A 54 -17.03 9.69 -15.72
C PHE A 54 -16.94 9.85 -17.23
N TRP A 55 -15.94 10.59 -17.67
CA TRP A 55 -15.57 10.60 -19.05
C TRP A 55 -14.89 9.31 -19.44
N ARG A 56 -15.23 8.82 -20.60
CA ARG A 56 -14.53 7.68 -21.17
C ARG A 56 -13.09 8.07 -21.50
N LEU A 57 -12.18 7.50 -20.80
CA LEU A 57 -10.74 7.62 -21.05
C LEU A 57 -10.25 6.28 -21.59
N HIS A 58 -9.53 6.30 -22.69
CA HIS A 58 -8.88 5.14 -23.25
C HIS A 58 -7.41 5.45 -23.53
N GLY A 59 -6.61 4.42 -23.79
CA GLY A 59 -5.18 4.56 -23.94
C GLY A 59 -4.44 4.55 -22.59
N LEU A 60 -3.18 4.95 -22.61
CA LEU A 60 -2.31 5.01 -21.44
C LEU A 60 -2.37 6.41 -20.83
N PHE A 61 -3.36 6.68 -20.00
CA PHE A 61 -3.52 7.98 -19.35
C PHE A 61 -2.91 8.06 -17.94
N ARG A 62 -2.29 6.96 -17.48
CA ARG A 62 -1.53 6.88 -16.23
C ARG A 62 -0.12 6.39 -16.50
N THR A 63 0.74 6.47 -15.49
CA THR A 63 2.14 6.10 -15.57
C THR A 63 2.29 4.61 -15.90
N VAL A 64 3.24 4.31 -16.78
CA VAL A 64 3.75 2.96 -17.02
C VAL A 64 5.10 2.86 -16.31
N GLU A 65 5.23 1.92 -15.41
CA GLU A 65 6.42 1.75 -14.56
C GLU A 65 6.98 0.34 -14.71
N LEU A 66 8.29 0.23 -14.70
CA LEU A 66 9.00 -1.04 -14.53
C LEU A 66 9.59 -1.04 -13.13
N ALA A 67 9.10 -1.92 -12.27
CA ALA A 67 9.58 -2.07 -10.91
C ALA A 67 10.48 -3.31 -10.81
N ALA A 68 11.67 -3.15 -10.24
CA ALA A 68 12.52 -4.27 -9.88
C ALA A 68 12.34 -4.60 -8.40
N GLN A 69 12.11 -5.88 -8.11
CA GLN A 69 11.96 -6.38 -6.75
C GLN A 69 13.00 -7.47 -6.48
N PRO A 70 13.47 -7.62 -5.23
CA PRO A 70 14.28 -8.78 -4.86
C PRO A 70 13.52 -10.09 -5.13
N HIS A 71 14.24 -11.18 -5.33
CA HIS A 71 13.60 -12.49 -5.52
C HIS A 71 12.70 -12.87 -4.34
N THR A 72 13.18 -12.63 -3.13
CA THR A 72 12.39 -12.69 -1.91
C THR A 72 11.95 -11.28 -1.55
N HIS A 73 10.65 -11.03 -1.53
CA HIS A 73 10.08 -9.71 -1.23
C HIS A 73 8.73 -9.82 -0.54
N VAL A 74 8.26 -8.71 0.00
CA VAL A 74 6.94 -8.60 0.62
C VAL A 74 5.89 -8.47 -0.48
N GLU A 75 5.09 -9.51 -0.67
CA GLU A 75 4.00 -9.55 -1.65
C GLU A 75 2.80 -8.72 -1.19
N THR A 76 2.38 -8.93 0.07
CA THR A 76 1.24 -8.21 0.63
C THR A 76 1.52 -7.70 2.03
N VAL A 77 0.94 -6.54 2.33
CA VAL A 77 0.90 -5.95 3.67
C VAL A 77 -0.55 -5.55 3.96
N GLN A 78 -1.18 -6.24 4.89
CA GLN A 78 -2.51 -5.89 5.40
C GLN A 78 -2.32 -5.27 6.78
N LEU A 79 -2.89 -4.07 6.99
CA LEU A 79 -2.72 -3.30 8.21
C LEU A 79 -4.07 -2.92 8.80
N GLU A 80 -4.22 -3.17 10.10
CA GLU A 80 -5.32 -2.67 10.91
C GLU A 80 -4.73 -1.88 12.07
N ALA A 81 -5.04 -0.59 12.15
CA ALA A 81 -4.54 0.31 13.16
C ALA A 81 -5.72 0.91 13.93
N ASP A 82 -6.10 0.25 14.99
CA ASP A 82 -7.25 0.61 15.79
C ASP A 82 -6.89 1.58 16.91
N TYR A 83 -7.86 2.41 17.26
CA TYR A 83 -7.82 3.33 18.39
C TYR A 83 -9.06 3.19 19.25
N THR A 84 -8.87 3.06 20.54
CA THR A 84 -9.95 3.04 21.53
C THR A 84 -9.80 4.23 22.47
N ALA A 85 -10.73 5.16 22.37
CA ALA A 85 -10.79 6.28 23.28
C ALA A 85 -11.09 5.82 24.72
N ALA A 86 -10.52 6.51 25.70
CA ALA A 86 -10.83 6.30 27.09
C ALA A 86 -12.35 6.46 27.33
N ASP A 87 -12.89 5.61 28.16
CA ASP A 87 -14.25 5.81 28.68
C ASP A 87 -14.22 6.77 29.88
N THR A 88 -15.42 7.15 30.34
CA THR A 88 -15.57 8.07 31.48
C THR A 88 -15.11 7.46 32.82
N ALA A 89 -14.71 6.19 32.83
CA ALA A 89 -14.30 5.44 34.04
C ALA A 89 -12.79 5.52 34.35
N GLY A 90 -12.02 6.35 33.62
CA GLY A 90 -10.61 6.61 33.89
C GLY A 90 -9.64 5.59 33.25
N THR A 91 -10.10 4.84 32.26
CA THR A 91 -9.20 4.07 31.37
C THR A 91 -8.42 5.02 30.48
N ALA A 92 -7.16 4.71 30.21
CA ALA A 92 -6.36 5.46 29.24
C ALA A 92 -6.76 5.12 27.80
N ASP A 93 -6.60 6.07 26.89
CA ASP A 93 -6.66 5.82 25.46
C ASP A 93 -5.68 4.72 25.08
N THR A 94 -6.10 3.79 24.23
CA THR A 94 -5.25 2.71 23.73
C THR A 94 -5.31 2.62 22.22
N ALA A 95 -4.22 2.18 21.62
CA ALA A 95 -4.12 1.87 20.21
C ALA A 95 -3.53 0.47 20.02
N GLU A 96 -3.90 -0.19 18.94
CA GLU A 96 -3.36 -1.51 18.60
C GLU A 96 -3.08 -1.58 17.10
N LEU A 97 -1.91 -2.10 16.75
CA LEU A 97 -1.52 -2.37 15.38
C LEU A 97 -1.51 -3.87 15.15
N ASN A 98 -2.31 -4.32 14.20
CA ASN A 98 -2.26 -5.65 13.62
C ASN A 98 -1.76 -5.56 12.19
N ALA A 99 -0.79 -6.39 11.82
CA ALA A 99 -0.31 -6.48 10.46
C ALA A 99 -0.17 -7.94 10.05
N ALA A 100 -0.64 -8.27 8.85
CA ALA A 100 -0.37 -9.53 8.20
C ALA A 100 0.51 -9.28 6.98
N LEU A 101 1.62 -9.98 6.90
CA LEU A 101 2.61 -9.88 5.84
C LEU A 101 2.74 -11.24 5.15
N THR A 102 2.77 -11.23 3.83
CA THR A 102 3.07 -12.41 3.02
C THR A 102 4.31 -12.14 2.20
N LEU A 103 5.27 -13.05 2.27
CA LEU A 103 6.49 -12.99 1.46
C LEU A 103 6.34 -13.87 0.23
N ARG A 104 6.82 -13.39 -0.90
CA ARG A 104 7.00 -14.17 -2.12
C ARG A 104 8.40 -14.79 -2.11
N ASN A 105 8.49 -16.06 -2.52
CA ASN A 105 9.72 -16.84 -2.56
C ASN A 105 10.53 -16.75 -1.25
N PRO A 106 9.93 -17.06 -0.09
CA PRO A 106 10.65 -16.98 1.18
C PRO A 106 11.85 -17.92 1.20
N ALA A 107 12.97 -17.44 1.69
CA ALA A 107 14.13 -18.26 1.97
C ALA A 107 14.06 -18.85 3.40
N ASP A 108 14.88 -19.83 3.68
CA ASP A 108 14.96 -20.40 5.04
C ASP A 108 15.55 -19.40 6.05
N ALA A 109 15.07 -19.48 7.28
CA ALA A 109 15.61 -18.75 8.42
C ALA A 109 15.68 -17.22 8.26
N MET A 110 14.62 -16.62 7.71
CA MET A 110 14.51 -15.17 7.65
C MET A 110 13.96 -14.57 8.93
N THR A 111 14.23 -13.29 9.11
CA THR A 111 13.73 -12.49 10.24
C THR A 111 13.02 -11.24 9.71
N ILE A 112 11.89 -10.92 10.31
CA ILE A 112 11.20 -9.66 10.08
C ILE A 112 11.44 -8.74 11.26
N GLU A 113 12.08 -7.62 10.98
CA GLU A 113 12.25 -6.52 11.94
C GLU A 113 11.23 -5.44 11.62
N SER A 114 10.39 -5.10 12.59
CA SER A 114 9.34 -4.10 12.45
C SER A 114 9.53 -2.99 13.46
N THR A 115 9.46 -1.75 13.00
CA THR A 115 9.60 -0.57 13.88
C THR A 115 8.51 0.43 13.53
N LEU A 116 7.77 0.87 14.53
CA LEU A 116 6.78 1.94 14.42
C LEU A 116 7.33 3.22 15.03
N ARG A 117 7.31 4.32 14.27
CA ARG A 117 7.78 5.64 14.70
C ARG A 117 6.69 6.68 14.63
N ASP A 118 6.72 7.62 15.56
CA ASP A 118 5.87 8.82 15.53
C ASP A 118 6.36 9.86 14.50
N GLY A 119 5.67 11.00 14.44
CA GLY A 119 6.01 12.11 13.54
C GLY A 119 7.36 12.76 13.81
N ASP A 120 7.87 12.64 15.03
CA ASP A 120 9.17 13.16 15.46
C ASP A 120 10.31 12.14 15.28
N GLY A 121 9.98 10.92 14.84
CA GLY A 121 10.93 9.84 14.60
C GLY A 121 11.22 8.95 15.83
N ASN A 122 10.54 9.18 16.96
CA ASN A 122 10.70 8.33 18.15
C ASN A 122 10.09 6.95 17.91
N VAL A 123 10.74 5.89 18.40
CA VAL A 123 10.21 4.54 18.36
C VAL A 123 9.10 4.40 19.40
N VAL A 124 7.91 4.03 18.94
CA VAL A 124 6.74 3.77 19.81
C VAL A 124 6.45 2.29 19.97
N TRP A 125 6.93 1.49 19.03
CA TRP A 125 6.86 0.02 19.08
C TRP A 125 7.90 -0.61 18.16
N GLU A 126 8.40 -1.76 18.55
CA GLU A 126 9.30 -2.58 17.73
C GLU A 126 9.06 -4.08 17.97
N SER A 127 9.35 -4.88 16.96
CA SER A 127 9.25 -6.35 17.04
C SER A 127 10.25 -6.98 16.08
N THR A 128 10.78 -8.13 16.51
CA THR A 128 11.64 -8.98 15.69
C THR A 128 11.12 -10.41 15.77
N GLN A 129 10.78 -11.00 14.62
CA GLN A 129 10.19 -12.33 14.55
C GLN A 129 10.81 -13.13 13.41
N ALA A 130 11.01 -14.43 13.65
CA ALA A 130 11.37 -15.36 12.59
C ALA A 130 10.20 -15.54 11.60
N CYS A 131 10.50 -15.65 10.33
CA CYS A 131 9.50 -15.73 9.26
C CYS A 131 9.81 -16.87 8.27
N ASN A 132 8.79 -17.62 7.90
CA ASN A 132 8.84 -18.68 6.90
C ASN A 132 7.83 -18.46 5.77
N GLY A 133 7.52 -17.19 5.46
CA GLY A 133 6.63 -16.81 4.36
C GLY A 133 5.44 -15.94 4.77
N GLU A 134 4.72 -16.33 5.82
CA GLU A 134 3.63 -15.54 6.39
C GLU A 134 3.96 -15.15 7.82
N ILE A 135 3.61 -13.94 8.20
CA ILE A 135 3.81 -13.45 9.56
C ILE A 135 2.65 -12.55 9.98
N ALA A 136 2.22 -12.72 11.22
CA ALA A 136 1.29 -11.82 11.87
C ALA A 136 2.04 -11.02 12.94
N LEU A 137 1.97 -9.71 12.85
CA LEU A 137 2.50 -8.78 13.85
C LEU A 137 1.33 -8.24 14.67
N ASN A 138 1.51 -8.20 15.97
CA ASN A 138 0.56 -7.55 16.88
C ASN A 138 1.37 -6.71 17.88
N SER A 139 1.00 -5.43 17.99
CA SER A 139 1.68 -4.53 18.91
C SER A 139 1.23 -4.70 20.37
N GLY A 140 0.14 -5.41 20.59
CA GLY A 140 -0.60 -5.28 21.83
C GLY A 140 -1.15 -3.87 22.03
N LYS A 141 -1.68 -3.60 23.20
CA LYS A 141 -2.22 -2.28 23.55
C LYS A 141 -1.09 -1.29 23.85
N MET A 142 -1.00 -0.27 23.03
CA MET A 142 -0.10 0.88 23.20
C MET A 142 -0.86 2.03 23.84
N THR A 143 -0.19 2.82 24.64
CA THR A 143 -0.69 4.07 25.23
C THR A 143 0.07 5.27 24.65
N ASN A 144 -0.44 6.48 24.85
CA ASN A 144 0.15 7.72 24.32
C ASN A 144 0.26 7.78 22.79
N ILE A 145 -0.66 7.12 22.11
CA ILE A 145 -0.81 7.17 20.66
C ILE A 145 -1.85 8.23 20.32
N ALA A 146 -1.47 9.23 19.56
CA ALA A 146 -2.40 10.24 19.06
C ALA A 146 -3.27 9.65 17.93
N PRO A 147 -4.61 9.76 18.02
CA PRO A 147 -5.49 9.24 16.99
C PRO A 147 -5.44 10.08 15.72
N TRP A 148 -5.73 9.44 14.60
CA TRP A 148 -5.99 10.13 13.35
C TRP A 148 -7.43 10.65 13.30
N SER A 149 -7.60 11.89 12.87
CA SER A 149 -8.89 12.42 12.41
C SER A 149 -8.68 13.31 11.17
N ALA A 150 -9.77 13.69 10.50
CA ALA A 150 -9.68 14.58 9.34
C ALA A 150 -9.15 15.97 9.71
N GLU A 151 -9.44 16.45 10.93
CA GLU A 151 -8.98 17.74 11.48
C GLU A 151 -7.55 17.66 12.01
N SER A 152 -7.11 16.47 12.44
CA SER A 152 -5.77 16.21 12.97
C SER A 152 -5.25 14.89 12.39
N PRO A 153 -4.73 14.89 11.14
CA PRO A 153 -4.32 13.68 10.43
C PRO A 153 -2.96 13.16 10.90
N THR A 154 -2.87 12.81 12.18
CA THR A 154 -1.63 12.26 12.77
C THR A 154 -1.27 10.94 12.15
N LEU A 155 -0.04 10.82 11.65
CA LEU A 155 0.47 9.61 11.01
C LEU A 155 1.73 9.13 11.70
N TYR A 156 1.84 7.82 11.78
CA TYR A 156 3.00 7.05 12.21
C TYR A 156 3.64 6.39 11.00
N THR A 157 4.90 6.02 11.12
CA THR A 157 5.64 5.32 10.06
C THR A 157 6.00 3.93 10.54
N LEU A 158 5.41 2.91 9.93
CA LEU A 158 5.81 1.52 10.10
C LEU A 158 6.90 1.22 9.07
N THR A 159 8.04 0.74 9.55
CA THR A 159 9.13 0.21 8.73
C THR A 159 9.25 -1.28 9.00
N VAL A 160 9.19 -2.08 7.94
CA VAL A 160 9.38 -3.53 7.99
C VAL A 160 10.62 -3.87 7.18
N ARG A 161 11.56 -4.58 7.78
CA ARG A 161 12.78 -5.08 7.13
C ARG A 161 12.73 -6.59 7.03
N VAL A 162 12.95 -7.10 5.85
CA VAL A 162 13.18 -8.53 5.62
C VAL A 162 14.67 -8.76 5.70
N VAL A 163 15.09 -9.56 6.67
CA VAL A 163 16.50 -9.82 6.96
C VAL A 163 16.80 -11.30 6.70
N GLY A 164 17.81 -11.56 5.89
CA GLY A 164 18.28 -12.91 5.58
C GLY A 164 19.01 -13.57 6.75
N HIS A 165 19.28 -14.87 6.65
CA HIS A 165 20.00 -15.66 7.67
C HIS A 165 21.41 -15.14 7.94
N ASP A 166 22.02 -14.44 6.98
CA ASP A 166 23.33 -13.81 7.07
C ASP A 166 23.31 -12.42 7.70
N GLY A 167 22.14 -11.95 8.12
CA GLY A 167 21.93 -10.61 8.65
C GLY A 167 21.83 -9.49 7.60
N ALA A 168 21.89 -9.82 6.32
CA ALA A 168 21.71 -8.83 5.27
C ALA A 168 20.24 -8.42 5.12
N ILE A 169 20.01 -7.13 4.92
CA ILE A 169 18.67 -6.62 4.62
C ILE A 169 18.37 -6.92 3.15
N ILE A 170 17.35 -7.74 2.90
CA ILE A 170 16.87 -8.11 1.58
C ILE A 170 15.96 -7.01 1.03
N GLU A 171 15.02 -6.54 1.85
CA GLU A 171 14.06 -5.52 1.49
C GLU A 171 13.66 -4.68 2.69
N THR A 172 13.27 -3.43 2.42
CA THR A 172 12.68 -2.53 3.42
C THR A 172 11.38 -1.96 2.87
N VAL A 173 10.28 -2.21 3.54
CA VAL A 173 8.97 -1.65 3.23
C VAL A 173 8.61 -0.61 4.27
N THR A 174 8.13 0.55 3.82
CA THR A 174 7.72 1.64 4.72
C THR A 174 6.29 2.04 4.42
N GLN A 175 5.45 2.07 5.45
CA GLN A 175 4.05 2.42 5.34
C GLN A 175 3.66 3.47 6.37
N LYS A 176 2.96 4.52 5.93
CA LYS A 176 2.34 5.48 6.85
C LYS A 176 0.97 4.99 7.28
N ILE A 177 0.71 5.04 8.57
CA ILE A 177 -0.53 4.57 9.19
C ILE A 177 -1.09 5.62 10.15
N GLY A 178 -2.41 5.67 10.27
CA GLY A 178 -3.10 6.50 11.26
C GLY A 178 -4.01 5.64 12.11
N PHE A 179 -3.86 5.71 13.42
CA PHE A 179 -4.69 4.96 14.36
C PHE A 179 -6.08 5.55 14.45
N ARG A 180 -7.08 4.80 14.02
CA ARG A 180 -8.48 5.23 14.05
C ARG A 180 -9.42 4.04 14.07
N THR A 181 -10.56 4.20 14.71
CA THR A 181 -11.65 3.24 14.64
C THR A 181 -12.89 3.91 14.10
N PHE A 182 -13.33 3.45 12.93
CA PHE A 182 -14.60 3.86 12.33
C PHE A 182 -15.65 2.80 12.60
N ARG A 183 -16.80 3.21 13.12
CA ARG A 183 -17.91 2.30 13.42
C ARG A 183 -19.26 2.92 13.06
N ILE A 184 -20.25 2.06 12.88
CA ILE A 184 -21.67 2.45 12.83
C ILE A 184 -22.31 1.87 14.07
N GLU A 185 -22.69 2.74 15.00
CA GLU A 185 -23.31 2.38 16.28
C GLU A 185 -24.74 2.95 16.33
N ASN A 186 -25.73 2.09 16.47
CA ASN A 186 -27.15 2.48 16.45
C ASN A 186 -27.55 3.33 15.22
N GLY A 187 -27.01 3.01 14.06
CA GLY A 187 -27.25 3.76 12.82
C GLY A 187 -26.49 5.09 12.70
N ILE A 188 -25.59 5.40 13.63
CA ILE A 188 -24.79 6.62 13.65
C ILE A 188 -23.34 6.27 13.33
N MET A 189 -22.76 6.96 12.34
CA MET A 189 -21.34 6.84 12.02
C MET A 189 -20.49 7.54 13.08
N THR A 190 -19.51 6.84 13.59
CA THR A 190 -18.56 7.35 14.59
C THR A 190 -17.11 7.16 14.12
N LEU A 191 -16.26 8.10 14.46
CA LEU A 191 -14.82 8.01 14.33
C LEU A 191 -14.21 8.23 15.71
N ASN A 192 -13.43 7.27 16.19
CA ASN A 192 -12.84 7.29 17.54
C ASN A 192 -13.87 7.58 18.62
N GLY A 193 -15.08 6.96 18.52
CA GLY A 193 -16.19 7.14 19.45
C GLY A 193 -16.96 8.46 19.29
N LYS A 194 -16.57 9.36 18.41
CA LYS A 194 -17.28 10.64 18.16
C LYS A 194 -18.11 10.56 16.89
N ARG A 195 -19.36 11.05 16.94
CA ARG A 195 -20.24 11.14 15.77
C ARG A 195 -19.57 11.96 14.66
N ILE A 196 -19.62 11.45 13.44
CA ILE A 196 -19.17 12.16 12.24
C ILE A 196 -20.31 12.29 11.21
N VAL A 197 -20.17 13.32 10.36
CA VAL A 197 -21.02 13.55 9.19
C VAL A 197 -20.11 13.85 8.01
N PHE A 198 -20.24 13.07 6.93
CA PHE A 198 -19.53 13.37 5.70
C PHE A 198 -20.23 14.53 4.98
N LYS A 199 -19.49 15.59 4.73
CA LYS A 199 -19.90 16.70 3.86
C LYS A 199 -19.28 16.45 2.49
N ALA A 200 -19.96 15.66 1.67
CA ALA A 200 -19.48 15.36 0.33
C ALA A 200 -19.92 16.44 -0.66
N ARG A 201 -19.05 16.78 -1.60
CA ARG A 201 -19.35 17.61 -2.76
C ARG A 201 -18.79 16.91 -3.99
N THR A 202 -19.64 16.65 -4.99
CA THR A 202 -19.17 16.15 -6.28
C THR A 202 -18.70 17.34 -7.11
N ALA A 203 -17.46 17.32 -7.56
CA ALA A 203 -16.90 18.29 -8.49
C ALA A 203 -16.14 17.55 -9.58
N THR A 204 -16.56 17.73 -10.84
CA THR A 204 -15.82 17.27 -12.01
C THR A 204 -15.19 18.50 -12.66
N ASN A 205 -13.89 18.66 -12.51
CA ASN A 205 -13.11 19.73 -13.14
C ASN A 205 -12.28 19.16 -14.28
N SER A 206 -12.52 19.65 -15.48
CA SER A 206 -11.63 19.48 -16.62
C SER A 206 -11.17 20.82 -17.11
N THR A 207 -9.88 21.05 -17.09
CA THR A 207 -9.28 22.18 -17.79
C THR A 207 -8.56 21.66 -19.03
N ARG A 208 -8.55 22.44 -20.12
CA ARG A 208 -7.86 22.08 -21.37
C ARG A 208 -6.36 21.81 -21.19
N SER A 209 -5.76 22.25 -20.08
CA SER A 209 -4.31 22.17 -19.81
C SER A 209 -3.92 21.18 -18.74
N ALA A 210 -4.88 20.58 -18.02
CA ALA A 210 -4.59 19.60 -16.97
C ALA A 210 -5.60 18.46 -17.10
N GLY A 211 -5.12 17.30 -17.51
CA GLY A 211 -5.89 16.06 -17.42
C GLY A 211 -6.35 15.79 -15.99
N VAL A 212 -7.27 14.88 -15.81
CA VAL A 212 -7.69 14.40 -14.48
C VAL A 212 -6.45 13.92 -13.73
N ARG A 213 -6.05 14.66 -12.70
CA ARG A 213 -4.95 14.24 -11.84
C ARG A 213 -5.49 13.25 -10.81
N SER A 214 -5.12 12.00 -10.96
CA SER A 214 -5.20 11.06 -9.85
C SER A 214 -4.16 11.46 -8.79
N PRO A 215 -4.46 11.36 -7.48
CA PRO A 215 -3.42 11.51 -6.48
C PRO A 215 -2.34 10.47 -6.78
N ALA A 216 -1.10 10.93 -6.90
CA ALA A 216 0.04 10.08 -7.13
C ALA A 216 0.08 9.00 -6.04
N ARG A 217 0.08 7.75 -6.44
CA ARG A 217 0.58 6.69 -5.55
C ARG A 217 2.02 7.08 -5.25
N THR A 218 2.36 7.12 -3.99
CA THR A 218 3.75 7.32 -3.58
C THR A 218 4.52 6.07 -4.00
N CYS A 219 5.16 6.11 -5.17
CA CYS A 219 6.17 5.14 -5.52
C CYS A 219 7.34 5.38 -4.59
N PHE A 220 7.79 4.35 -3.91
CA PHE A 220 8.93 4.42 -3.04
C PHE A 220 10.20 4.54 -3.90
N PRO A 221 11.09 5.50 -3.63
CA PRO A 221 12.42 5.46 -4.21
C PRO A 221 13.16 4.24 -3.64
N THR A 222 13.82 3.54 -4.54
CA THR A 222 14.80 2.47 -4.25
C THR A 222 15.93 2.97 -3.35
#